data_437990b78fa74bb3eff170e3454558e4
#
_entry.id   437990b78fa74bb3eff170e3454558e4
#
_cell.length_a   1.000
_cell.length_b   1.000
_cell.length_c   1.000
_cell.angle_alpha   90.00
_cell.angle_beta   90.00
_cell.angle_gamma   90.00
#
_symmetry.space_group_name_H-M   'P 1'
#
loop_
_entity.id
_entity.type
_entity.pdbx_description
1 polymer ?
#
loop_
_entity_poly.entity_id
_entity_poly.type
_entity_poly.pdbx_seq_one_letter_code
_entity_poly.pdbx_strand_id
1 'polypeptide(L)'
;MRTGLKVAAVLAALFVVAGLVLLRDGERIIPQGEGKVELEAGVFEAFPLPSYAAATVSDDYKSYFIEVEPGIKIHVLEIGQGYPIYLQHGNPTTGLLYRKVAQSLPLDRVRAIMPTMVGLGFSTKIPASEHTLDNHIRWMNGVLTTLNLTEAVYVGQDWGGPVGLGALSLSPGVLKGAVIMNTGFSAPRAPMDLSSAHALVKTPLVGELVVEALSSVFFTRLAQVQGDPASMPPEVMDLYRRPLEDSGNGKATLALMRMVADGPDHASAPSLRNIERYVEGLDIPAELVWGMNDPILAKGLPVMQGLFPAAPVTETEAGHFLQEEVPETIAAAVVRIVERAQKN
;
A
#
# COMPACT_ATOMS: atom_id res chain seq x y z
N MET A 1 -13.63 46.58 25.56
CA MET A 1 -14.20 45.25 25.89
C MET A 1 -15.09 44.64 24.79
N ARG A 2 -16.10 45.36 24.20
CA ARG A 2 -17.01 44.80 23.18
C ARG A 2 -16.33 44.40 21.87
N THR A 3 -15.26 45.06 21.45
CA THR A 3 -14.53 44.73 20.22
C THR A 3 -13.70 43.46 20.35
N GLY A 4 -13.02 43.26 21.49
CA GLY A 4 -12.24 42.05 21.77
C GLY A 4 -13.11 40.80 21.85
N LEU A 5 -14.31 40.92 22.41
CA LEU A 5 -15.28 39.79 22.49
C LEU A 5 -15.79 39.36 21.10
N LYS A 6 -16.01 40.36 20.21
CA LYS A 6 -16.40 40.09 18.82
C LYS A 6 -15.28 39.40 18.03
N VAL A 7 -14.04 39.82 18.20
CA VAL A 7 -12.87 39.21 17.54
C VAL A 7 -12.68 37.77 18.05
N ALA A 8 -12.77 37.54 19.37
CA ALA A 8 -12.69 36.20 19.93
C ALA A 8 -13.82 35.26 19.44
N ALA A 9 -15.04 35.77 19.31
CA ALA A 9 -16.17 35.01 18.77
C ALA A 9 -15.97 34.64 17.30
N VAL A 10 -15.45 35.57 16.48
CA VAL A 10 -15.13 35.30 15.07
C VAL A 10 -14.03 34.26 14.95
N LEU A 11 -12.96 34.38 15.72
CA LEU A 11 -11.86 33.39 15.72
C LEU A 11 -12.34 32.00 16.16
N ALA A 12 -13.17 31.93 17.21
CA ALA A 12 -13.78 30.67 17.65
C ALA A 12 -14.67 30.06 16.56
N ALA A 13 -15.49 30.87 15.88
CA ALA A 13 -16.33 30.40 14.77
C ALA A 13 -15.48 29.88 13.58
N LEU A 14 -14.41 30.59 13.24
CA LEU A 14 -13.46 30.15 12.19
C LEU A 14 -12.78 28.83 12.57
N PHE A 15 -12.40 28.67 13.84
CA PHE A 15 -11.79 27.44 14.33
C PHE A 15 -12.76 26.25 14.29
N VAL A 16 -14.03 26.48 14.66
CA VAL A 16 -15.09 25.45 14.54
C VAL A 16 -15.34 25.08 13.08
N VAL A 17 -15.44 26.05 12.18
CA VAL A 17 -15.64 25.81 10.75
C VAL A 17 -14.45 25.05 10.16
N ALA A 18 -13.22 25.43 10.47
CA ALA A 18 -12.02 24.73 10.04
C ALA A 18 -12.01 23.29 10.57
N GLY A 19 -12.37 23.08 11.85
CA GLY A 19 -12.50 21.74 12.43
C GLY A 19 -13.55 20.88 11.71
N LEU A 20 -14.71 21.45 11.40
CA LEU A 20 -15.77 20.74 10.65
C LEU A 20 -15.34 20.38 9.22
N VAL A 21 -14.55 21.24 8.57
CA VAL A 21 -14.01 20.97 7.23
C VAL A 21 -13.01 19.81 7.30
N LEU A 22 -12.11 19.82 8.27
CA LEU A 22 -11.12 18.75 8.45
C LEU A 22 -11.77 17.39 8.75
N LEU A 23 -12.84 17.38 9.53
CA LEU A 23 -13.57 16.16 9.90
C LEU A 23 -14.53 15.66 8.81
N ARG A 24 -14.61 16.31 7.65
CA ARG A 24 -15.42 15.79 6.54
C ARG A 24 -14.92 14.41 6.12
N ASP A 25 -15.86 13.52 5.85
CA ASP A 25 -15.56 12.13 5.44
C ASP A 25 -14.86 12.04 4.08
N GLY A 26 -15.00 13.07 3.25
CA GLY A 26 -14.51 13.12 1.88
C GLY A 26 -15.56 12.63 0.88
N GLU A 27 -15.29 12.86 -0.39
CA GLU A 27 -16.16 12.46 -1.50
C GLU A 27 -15.51 11.36 -2.32
N ARG A 28 -16.33 10.55 -2.98
CA ARG A 28 -15.83 9.57 -3.95
C ARG A 28 -15.42 10.31 -5.23
N ILE A 29 -14.17 10.08 -5.67
CA ILE A 29 -13.62 10.64 -6.90
C ILE A 29 -13.15 9.48 -7.76
N ILE A 30 -13.84 9.29 -8.89
CA ILE A 30 -13.56 8.21 -9.83
C ILE A 30 -12.63 8.75 -10.91
N PRO A 31 -11.42 8.21 -11.06
CA PRO A 31 -10.49 8.67 -12.07
C PRO A 31 -11.00 8.32 -13.48
N GLN A 32 -10.57 9.11 -14.46
CA GLN A 32 -10.84 8.87 -15.87
C GLN A 32 -9.50 8.60 -16.58
N GLY A 33 -9.50 7.57 -17.41
CA GLY A 33 -8.40 7.27 -18.31
C GLY A 33 -8.63 7.82 -19.71
N GLU A 34 -7.68 7.55 -20.60
CA GLU A 34 -7.74 7.93 -22.00
C GLU A 34 -7.19 6.80 -22.88
N GLY A 35 -8.02 6.27 -23.77
CA GLY A 35 -7.64 5.16 -24.65
C GLY A 35 -7.84 3.78 -24.02
N LYS A 36 -7.17 2.78 -24.57
CA LYS A 36 -7.35 1.37 -24.21
C LYS A 36 -5.99 0.66 -24.14
N VAL A 37 -5.89 -0.29 -23.21
CA VAL A 37 -4.81 -1.28 -23.11
C VAL A 37 -5.40 -2.66 -23.34
N GLU A 38 -4.85 -3.40 -24.29
CA GLU A 38 -5.22 -4.78 -24.57
C GLU A 38 -4.26 -5.72 -23.83
N LEU A 39 -4.82 -6.61 -23.01
CA LEU A 39 -4.13 -7.66 -22.29
C LEU A 39 -4.79 -9.01 -22.61
N GLU A 40 -4.15 -10.11 -22.24
CA GLU A 40 -4.74 -11.44 -22.38
C GLU A 40 -6.07 -11.57 -21.62
N ALA A 41 -6.19 -10.92 -20.47
CA ALA A 41 -7.39 -10.93 -19.64
C ALA A 41 -8.55 -10.06 -20.18
N GLY A 42 -8.30 -9.20 -21.17
CA GLY A 42 -9.31 -8.32 -21.75
C GLY A 42 -8.78 -6.96 -22.17
N VAL A 43 -9.73 -6.04 -22.40
CA VAL A 43 -9.45 -4.66 -22.79
C VAL A 43 -9.79 -3.75 -21.63
N PHE A 44 -8.83 -2.93 -21.22
CA PHE A 44 -8.93 -2.04 -20.07
C PHE A 44 -8.79 -0.57 -20.49
N GLU A 45 -9.33 0.33 -19.66
CA GLU A 45 -9.17 1.78 -19.83
C GLU A 45 -7.74 2.18 -19.54
N ALA A 46 -7.01 2.73 -20.52
CA ALA A 46 -5.65 3.20 -20.35
C ALA A 46 -5.61 4.46 -19.45
N PHE A 47 -4.53 4.62 -18.72
CA PHE A 47 -4.27 5.82 -17.92
C PHE A 47 -2.88 6.36 -18.25
N PRO A 48 -2.75 7.37 -19.13
CA PRO A 48 -1.49 8.05 -19.37
C PRO A 48 -0.98 8.66 -18.06
N LEU A 49 0.20 8.21 -17.61
CA LEU A 49 0.78 8.74 -16.37
C LEU A 49 1.08 10.23 -16.52
N PRO A 50 0.83 11.05 -15.49
CA PRO A 50 1.31 12.42 -15.46
C PRO A 50 2.83 12.48 -15.65
N SER A 51 3.34 13.55 -16.26
CA SER A 51 4.75 13.69 -16.65
C SER A 51 5.74 13.40 -15.53
N TYR A 52 5.43 13.80 -14.30
CA TYR A 52 6.29 13.55 -13.14
C TYR A 52 6.39 12.06 -12.77
N ALA A 53 5.35 11.28 -13.03
CA ALA A 53 5.34 9.83 -12.79
C ALA A 53 5.91 9.09 -14.01
N ALA A 54 5.53 9.49 -15.22
CA ALA A 54 6.04 8.91 -16.46
C ALA A 54 7.58 9.01 -16.57
N ALA A 55 8.18 10.09 -16.07
CA ALA A 55 9.63 10.28 -16.06
C ALA A 55 10.41 9.25 -15.20
N THR A 56 9.71 8.46 -14.37
CA THR A 56 10.35 7.49 -13.45
C THR A 56 10.22 6.03 -13.91
N VAL A 57 9.55 5.80 -15.01
CA VAL A 57 9.32 4.46 -15.61
C VAL A 57 9.69 4.48 -17.10
N SER A 58 9.91 3.31 -17.71
CA SER A 58 10.12 3.21 -19.15
C SER A 58 8.79 3.19 -19.92
N ASP A 59 8.86 3.40 -21.24
CA ASP A 59 7.70 3.36 -22.13
C ASP A 59 7.05 1.96 -22.24
N ASP A 60 7.74 0.92 -21.79
CA ASP A 60 7.24 -0.46 -21.81
C ASP A 60 6.18 -0.72 -20.72
N TYR A 61 6.03 0.18 -19.75
CA TYR A 61 5.01 0.04 -18.72
C TYR A 61 3.61 0.24 -19.30
N LYS A 62 2.72 -0.69 -19.00
CA LYS A 62 1.29 -0.52 -19.20
C LYS A 62 0.70 0.11 -17.94
N SER A 63 -0.08 1.16 -18.13
CA SER A 63 -0.76 1.89 -17.07
C SER A 63 -2.25 1.94 -17.41
N TYR A 64 -3.10 1.36 -16.55
CA TYR A 64 -4.52 1.18 -16.85
C TYR A 64 -5.35 1.05 -15.58
N PHE A 65 -6.68 1.12 -15.74
CA PHE A 65 -7.66 0.90 -14.67
C PHE A 65 -8.34 -0.45 -14.79
N ILE A 66 -8.55 -1.08 -13.63
CA ILE A 66 -9.49 -2.19 -13.44
C ILE A 66 -10.64 -1.68 -12.59
N GLU A 67 -11.86 -1.71 -13.12
CA GLU A 67 -13.07 -1.46 -12.33
C GLU A 67 -13.50 -2.78 -11.67
N VAL A 68 -13.27 -2.89 -10.34
CA VAL A 68 -13.53 -4.12 -9.58
C VAL A 68 -14.95 -4.19 -9.02
N GLU A 69 -15.60 -3.04 -8.88
CA GLU A 69 -17.02 -2.87 -8.60
C GLU A 69 -17.47 -1.47 -9.07
N PRO A 70 -18.76 -1.21 -9.25
CA PRO A 70 -19.24 0.07 -9.79
C PRO A 70 -18.66 1.29 -9.04
N GLY A 71 -17.89 2.11 -9.77
CA GLY A 71 -17.25 3.31 -9.23
C GLY A 71 -15.97 3.06 -8.42
N ILE A 72 -15.44 1.85 -8.40
CA ILE A 72 -14.14 1.53 -7.79
C ILE A 72 -13.17 1.07 -8.87
N LYS A 73 -12.40 2.01 -9.39
CA LYS A 73 -11.31 1.78 -10.34
C LYS A 73 -9.98 1.71 -9.62
N ILE A 74 -9.24 0.64 -9.85
CA ILE A 74 -7.89 0.41 -9.34
C ILE A 74 -6.91 0.69 -10.46
N HIS A 75 -5.98 1.61 -10.21
CA HIS A 75 -4.87 1.85 -11.11
C HIS A 75 -3.86 0.72 -10.99
N VAL A 76 -3.44 0.17 -12.12
CA VAL A 76 -2.45 -0.90 -12.22
C VAL A 76 -1.33 -0.46 -13.13
N LEU A 77 -0.10 -0.62 -12.66
CA LEU A 77 1.09 -0.62 -13.48
C LEU A 77 1.50 -2.06 -13.77
N GLU A 78 1.90 -2.32 -15.00
CA GLU A 78 2.32 -3.65 -15.41
C GLU A 78 3.49 -3.57 -16.39
N ILE A 79 4.46 -4.48 -16.25
CA ILE A 79 5.59 -4.60 -17.16
C ILE A 79 6.06 -6.05 -17.25
N GLY A 80 6.63 -6.42 -18.40
CA GLY A 80 7.17 -7.75 -18.66
C GLY A 80 6.11 -8.74 -19.14
N GLN A 81 6.52 -10.00 -19.30
CA GLN A 81 5.70 -11.10 -19.76
C GLN A 81 6.11 -12.42 -19.10
N GLY A 82 5.23 -13.41 -19.07
CA GLY A 82 5.50 -14.72 -18.47
C GLY A 82 4.91 -14.87 -17.07
N TYR A 83 5.68 -15.44 -16.14
CA TYR A 83 5.14 -15.82 -14.82
C TYR A 83 4.67 -14.61 -14.00
N PRO A 84 3.43 -14.60 -13.49
CA PRO A 84 2.88 -13.46 -12.79
C PRO A 84 3.55 -13.22 -11.43
N ILE A 85 3.93 -11.97 -11.18
CA ILE A 85 4.36 -11.48 -9.87
C ILE A 85 3.40 -10.38 -9.44
N TYR A 86 2.71 -10.57 -8.33
CA TYR A 86 1.78 -9.62 -7.75
C TYR A 86 2.45 -8.83 -6.63
N LEU A 87 2.72 -7.54 -6.88
CA LEU A 87 3.48 -6.68 -5.98
C LEU A 87 2.54 -5.66 -5.31
N GLN A 88 2.31 -5.83 -4.02
CA GLN A 88 1.38 -5.01 -3.26
C GLN A 88 2.09 -4.04 -2.33
N HIS A 89 1.92 -2.76 -2.60
CA HIS A 89 2.43 -1.67 -1.77
C HIS A 89 1.56 -1.43 -0.53
N GLY A 90 2.07 -0.59 0.38
CA GLY A 90 1.36 -0.13 1.56
C GLY A 90 1.11 1.38 1.59
N ASN A 91 0.88 1.89 2.80
CA ASN A 91 0.56 3.29 3.05
C ASN A 91 1.84 4.15 3.24
N PRO A 92 1.92 5.34 2.70
CA PRO A 92 1.00 6.05 1.81
C PRO A 92 1.43 6.03 0.33
N THR A 93 2.00 4.91 -0.12
CA THR A 93 2.62 4.80 -1.44
C THR A 93 1.65 4.35 -2.54
N THR A 94 2.18 3.92 -3.68
CA THR A 94 1.43 3.47 -4.85
C THR A 94 2.15 2.29 -5.50
N GLY A 95 1.59 1.70 -6.57
CA GLY A 95 2.27 0.69 -7.36
C GLY A 95 3.65 1.13 -7.88
N LEU A 96 3.87 2.45 -8.05
CA LEU A 96 5.17 3.02 -8.45
C LEU A 96 6.29 2.74 -7.44
N LEU A 97 5.99 2.37 -6.20
CA LEU A 97 6.99 1.97 -5.20
C LEU A 97 7.85 0.82 -5.71
N TYR A 98 7.25 -0.08 -6.46
CA TYR A 98 7.94 -1.27 -6.99
C TYR A 98 8.65 -1.05 -8.33
N ARG A 99 8.66 0.17 -8.91
CA ARG A 99 9.23 0.43 -10.24
C ARG A 99 10.69 0.01 -10.37
N LYS A 100 11.53 0.28 -9.35
CA LYS A 100 12.95 -0.12 -9.34
C LYS A 100 13.11 -1.63 -9.21
N VAL A 101 12.29 -2.27 -8.36
CA VAL A 101 12.27 -3.74 -8.23
C VAL A 101 11.87 -4.37 -9.56
N ALA A 102 10.79 -3.90 -10.19
CA ALA A 102 10.33 -4.42 -11.47
C ALA A 102 11.38 -4.27 -12.58
N GLN A 103 12.10 -3.14 -12.63
CA GLN A 103 13.20 -2.93 -13.57
C GLN A 103 14.37 -3.89 -13.36
N SER A 104 14.55 -4.43 -12.17
CA SER A 104 15.61 -5.39 -11.81
C SER A 104 15.20 -6.85 -12.04
N LEU A 105 13.97 -7.11 -12.50
CA LEU A 105 13.46 -8.45 -12.78
C LEU A 105 13.76 -8.88 -14.24
N PRO A 106 13.85 -10.19 -14.53
CA PRO A 106 13.98 -10.72 -15.90
C PRO A 106 12.63 -10.63 -16.63
N LEU A 107 12.33 -9.45 -17.17
CA LEU A 107 11.04 -9.08 -17.76
C LEU A 107 10.64 -9.87 -19.02
N ASP A 108 11.56 -10.64 -19.59
CA ASP A 108 11.32 -11.61 -20.65
C ASP A 108 10.69 -12.92 -20.14
N ARG A 109 10.73 -13.18 -18.83
CA ARG A 109 10.24 -14.40 -18.16
C ARG A 109 9.19 -14.15 -17.10
N VAL A 110 9.09 -12.93 -16.58
CA VAL A 110 8.14 -12.58 -15.52
C VAL A 110 7.34 -11.35 -15.87
N ARG A 111 6.10 -11.35 -15.42
CA ARG A 111 5.13 -10.25 -15.57
C ARG A 111 4.90 -9.63 -14.21
N ALA A 112 5.38 -8.41 -13.99
CA ALA A 112 5.20 -7.65 -12.74
C ALA A 112 3.89 -6.86 -12.78
N ILE A 113 3.00 -7.13 -11.84
CA ILE A 113 1.66 -6.53 -11.70
C ILE A 113 1.65 -5.73 -10.39
N MET A 114 1.50 -4.42 -10.47
CA MET A 114 1.65 -3.46 -9.38
C MET A 114 0.37 -2.63 -9.21
N PRO A 115 -0.69 -3.19 -8.61
CA PRO A 115 -1.92 -2.44 -8.36
C PRO A 115 -1.71 -1.39 -7.27
N THR A 116 -2.44 -0.29 -7.36
CA THR A 116 -2.48 0.76 -6.35
C THR A 116 -3.75 0.63 -5.51
N MET A 117 -3.62 0.58 -4.19
CA MET A 117 -4.75 0.48 -3.26
C MET A 117 -5.76 1.61 -3.46
N VAL A 118 -7.04 1.30 -3.31
CA VAL A 118 -8.14 2.29 -3.35
C VAL A 118 -7.88 3.42 -2.34
N GLY A 119 -8.11 4.64 -2.76
CA GLY A 119 -7.82 5.84 -1.99
C GLY A 119 -6.43 6.42 -2.22
N LEU A 120 -5.44 5.62 -2.62
CA LEU A 120 -4.05 6.04 -2.86
C LEU A 120 -3.77 6.24 -4.36
N GLY A 121 -2.66 6.88 -4.67
CA GLY A 121 -2.18 7.11 -6.03
C GLY A 121 -3.28 7.57 -6.99
N PHE A 122 -3.40 6.90 -8.11
CA PHE A 122 -4.38 7.21 -9.16
C PHE A 122 -5.67 6.36 -9.08
N SER A 123 -5.80 5.47 -8.08
CA SER A 123 -7.03 4.71 -7.85
C SER A 123 -8.16 5.61 -7.34
N THR A 124 -9.41 5.14 -7.48
CA THR A 124 -10.60 5.83 -6.95
C THR A 124 -10.36 6.30 -5.51
N LYS A 125 -10.67 7.57 -5.25
CA LYS A 125 -10.73 8.11 -3.89
C LYS A 125 -12.10 7.83 -3.30
N ILE A 126 -12.12 7.55 -2.01
CA ILE A 126 -13.35 7.19 -1.28
C ILE A 126 -13.45 7.99 0.03
N PRO A 127 -14.63 8.07 0.64
CA PRO A 127 -14.80 8.59 1.99
C PRO A 127 -13.94 7.83 3.02
N ALA A 128 -13.49 8.52 4.06
CA ALA A 128 -12.68 7.92 5.12
C ALA A 128 -13.36 6.71 5.79
N SER A 129 -14.70 6.78 5.96
CA SER A 129 -15.52 5.72 6.56
C SER A 129 -15.57 4.41 5.75
N GLU A 130 -15.29 4.46 4.45
CA GLU A 130 -15.26 3.28 3.58
C GLU A 130 -13.93 2.53 3.61
N HIS A 131 -12.87 3.11 4.21
CA HIS A 131 -11.58 2.45 4.38
C HIS A 131 -11.66 1.42 5.50
N THR A 132 -11.96 0.18 5.15
CA THR A 132 -11.90 -0.98 6.04
C THR A 132 -10.97 -2.04 5.46
N LEU A 133 -10.37 -2.88 6.31
CA LEU A 133 -9.49 -3.96 5.84
C LEU A 133 -10.25 -4.92 4.92
N ASP A 134 -11.51 -5.24 5.24
CA ASP A 134 -12.36 -6.11 4.41
C ASP A 134 -12.61 -5.53 3.02
N ASN A 135 -12.87 -4.23 2.93
CA ASN A 135 -13.07 -3.56 1.64
C ASN A 135 -11.79 -3.61 0.80
N HIS A 136 -10.63 -3.26 1.38
CA HIS A 136 -9.36 -3.32 0.67
C HIS A 136 -9.01 -4.74 0.21
N ILE A 137 -9.24 -5.75 1.05
CA ILE A 137 -9.07 -7.17 0.69
C ILE A 137 -9.95 -7.53 -0.51
N ARG A 138 -11.24 -7.20 -0.46
CA ARG A 138 -12.19 -7.50 -1.52
C ARG A 138 -11.82 -6.83 -2.84
N TRP A 139 -11.46 -5.54 -2.79
CA TRP A 139 -11.07 -4.81 -3.99
C TRP A 139 -9.79 -5.35 -4.63
N MET A 140 -8.76 -5.68 -3.82
CA MET A 140 -7.54 -6.27 -4.36
C MET A 140 -7.76 -7.69 -4.88
N ASN A 141 -8.66 -8.47 -4.29
CA ASN A 141 -9.10 -9.74 -4.87
C ASN A 141 -9.78 -9.54 -6.23
N GLY A 142 -10.55 -8.47 -6.39
CA GLY A 142 -11.14 -8.06 -7.67
C GLY A 142 -10.08 -7.88 -8.78
N VAL A 143 -8.88 -7.39 -8.45
CA VAL A 143 -7.77 -7.31 -9.42
C VAL A 143 -7.32 -8.70 -9.85
N LEU A 144 -7.11 -9.63 -8.90
CA LEU A 144 -6.68 -11.00 -9.20
C LEU A 144 -7.67 -11.72 -10.12
N THR A 145 -8.96 -11.59 -9.80
CA THR A 145 -10.04 -12.26 -10.56
C THR A 145 -10.26 -11.64 -11.93
N THR A 146 -10.20 -10.31 -12.06
CA THR A 146 -10.36 -9.62 -13.36
C THR A 146 -9.19 -9.91 -14.30
N LEU A 147 -7.96 -10.05 -13.77
CA LEU A 147 -6.80 -10.43 -14.55
C LEU A 147 -6.70 -11.95 -14.81
N ASN A 148 -7.69 -12.74 -14.34
CA ASN A 148 -7.74 -14.20 -14.44
C ASN A 148 -6.46 -14.87 -13.94
N LEU A 149 -5.88 -14.38 -12.83
CA LEU A 149 -4.66 -14.95 -12.27
C LEU A 149 -4.99 -16.32 -11.63
N THR A 150 -4.41 -17.37 -12.16
CA THR A 150 -4.51 -18.74 -11.64
C THR A 150 -3.30 -19.15 -10.81
N GLU A 151 -2.19 -18.41 -10.98
CA GLU A 151 -0.97 -18.58 -10.21
C GLU A 151 -0.22 -17.24 -10.13
N ALA A 152 0.47 -16.99 -9.02
CA ALA A 152 1.36 -15.85 -8.87
C ALA A 152 2.36 -16.06 -7.73
N VAL A 153 3.55 -15.45 -7.85
CA VAL A 153 4.40 -15.12 -6.72
C VAL A 153 3.96 -13.77 -6.15
N TYR A 154 3.82 -13.73 -4.85
CA TYR A 154 3.40 -12.55 -4.13
C TYR A 154 4.59 -11.79 -3.52
N VAL A 155 4.55 -10.45 -3.56
CA VAL A 155 5.52 -9.56 -2.91
C VAL A 155 4.77 -8.48 -2.17
N GLY A 156 4.93 -8.38 -0.84
CA GLY A 156 4.16 -7.42 -0.05
C GLY A 156 4.95 -6.75 1.07
N GLN A 157 4.66 -5.46 1.30
CA GLN A 157 5.28 -4.63 2.32
C GLN A 157 4.21 -3.75 2.99
N ASP A 158 4.36 -3.42 4.27
CA ASP A 158 3.45 -2.60 5.07
C ASP A 158 2.00 -3.11 4.96
N TRP A 159 1.00 -2.27 4.63
CA TRP A 159 -0.37 -2.69 4.37
C TRP A 159 -0.51 -3.65 3.19
N GLY A 160 0.49 -3.73 2.32
CA GLY A 160 0.53 -4.79 1.32
C GLY A 160 0.41 -6.18 1.94
N GLY A 161 1.10 -6.45 3.06
CA GLY A 161 1.00 -7.74 3.74
C GLY A 161 -0.44 -8.17 4.04
N PRO A 162 -1.17 -7.48 4.91
CA PRO A 162 -2.55 -7.88 5.24
C PRO A 162 -3.52 -7.77 4.07
N VAL A 163 -3.42 -6.72 3.25
CA VAL A 163 -4.36 -6.53 2.13
C VAL A 163 -4.11 -7.55 1.02
N GLY A 164 -2.86 -7.76 0.61
CA GLY A 164 -2.55 -8.68 -0.49
C GLY A 164 -2.72 -10.15 -0.10
N LEU A 165 -2.25 -10.57 1.08
CA LEU A 165 -2.48 -11.94 1.57
C LEU A 165 -3.97 -12.19 1.86
N GLY A 166 -4.68 -11.18 2.35
CA GLY A 166 -6.13 -11.24 2.49
C GLY A 166 -6.83 -11.43 1.14
N ALA A 167 -6.43 -10.68 0.11
CA ALA A 167 -6.97 -10.83 -1.25
C ALA A 167 -6.70 -12.23 -1.81
N LEU A 168 -5.50 -12.75 -1.64
CA LEU A 168 -5.10 -14.10 -2.07
C LEU A 168 -5.84 -15.19 -1.31
N SER A 169 -6.22 -14.97 -0.05
CA SER A 169 -7.02 -15.92 0.73
C SER A 169 -8.43 -16.14 0.16
N LEU A 170 -8.95 -15.16 -0.58
CA LEU A 170 -10.24 -15.25 -1.28
C LEU A 170 -10.12 -15.94 -2.65
N SER A 171 -8.89 -16.15 -3.15
CA SER A 171 -8.59 -16.84 -4.41
C SER A 171 -7.63 -18.01 -4.14
N PRO A 172 -8.09 -19.08 -3.46
CA PRO A 172 -7.23 -20.18 -3.05
C PRO A 172 -6.59 -20.85 -4.28
N GLY A 173 -5.31 -21.17 -4.16
CA GLY A 173 -4.54 -21.81 -5.23
C GLY A 173 -3.77 -20.83 -6.13
N VAL A 174 -4.07 -19.52 -6.10
CA VAL A 174 -3.32 -18.51 -6.87
C VAL A 174 -1.92 -18.31 -6.30
N LEU A 175 -1.77 -18.26 -5.00
CA LEU A 175 -0.48 -18.04 -4.34
C LEU A 175 0.43 -19.27 -4.45
N LYS A 176 1.57 -19.12 -5.15
CA LYS A 176 2.57 -20.19 -5.37
C LYS A 176 3.90 -19.96 -4.67
N GLY A 177 4.13 -18.74 -4.18
CA GLY A 177 5.32 -18.36 -3.45
C GLY A 177 5.22 -16.93 -2.96
N ALA A 178 6.01 -16.55 -1.96
CA ALA A 178 5.94 -15.23 -1.36
C ALA A 178 7.29 -14.63 -1.01
N VAL A 179 7.45 -13.33 -1.25
CA VAL A 179 8.50 -12.49 -0.67
C VAL A 179 7.80 -11.50 0.28
N ILE A 180 8.07 -11.62 1.56
CA ILE A 180 7.45 -10.81 2.61
C ILE A 180 8.47 -9.81 3.14
N MET A 181 8.08 -8.54 3.17
CA MET A 181 8.97 -7.44 3.54
C MET A 181 8.28 -6.55 4.57
N ASN A 182 9.00 -6.10 5.58
CA ASN A 182 8.55 -5.16 6.63
C ASN A 182 7.02 -4.95 6.68
N THR A 183 6.31 -5.93 7.22
CA THR A 183 4.85 -5.95 7.35
C THR A 183 4.41 -6.60 8.65
N GLY A 184 3.12 -6.52 8.96
CA GLY A 184 2.50 -7.21 10.07
C GLY A 184 1.02 -7.46 9.80
N PHE A 185 0.57 -8.69 10.01
CA PHE A 185 -0.83 -9.10 9.83
C PHE A 185 -1.37 -10.01 10.94
N SER A 186 -0.63 -10.14 12.04
CA SER A 186 -1.13 -10.86 13.22
C SER A 186 -2.15 -10.01 13.98
N ALA A 187 -3.25 -10.62 14.38
CA ALA A 187 -4.27 -9.96 15.17
C ALA A 187 -3.82 -9.80 16.62
N PRO A 188 -3.94 -8.60 17.24
CA PRO A 188 -3.69 -8.44 18.66
C PRO A 188 -4.58 -9.37 19.50
N ARG A 189 -3.97 -10.08 20.47
CA ARG A 189 -4.68 -10.99 21.38
C ARG A 189 -5.04 -10.32 22.72
N ALA A 190 -4.49 -9.14 22.96
CA ALA A 190 -4.77 -8.26 24.10
C ALA A 190 -4.63 -6.80 23.65
N PRO A 191 -5.20 -5.83 24.40
CA PRO A 191 -4.92 -4.43 24.15
C PRO A 191 -3.41 -4.16 24.16
N MET A 192 -2.94 -3.36 23.21
CA MET A 192 -1.54 -3.00 23.06
C MET A 192 -1.37 -1.50 22.87
N ASP A 193 -0.34 -0.95 23.48
CA ASP A 193 0.04 0.42 23.24
C ASP A 193 0.75 0.54 21.88
N LEU A 194 0.15 1.27 20.98
CA LEU A 194 0.80 1.68 19.75
C LEU A 194 1.81 2.81 20.03
N SER A 195 2.70 3.04 19.09
CA SER A 195 3.64 4.15 19.21
C SER A 195 2.93 5.49 19.44
N SER A 196 3.63 6.45 20.03
CA SER A 196 3.10 7.81 20.24
C SER A 196 2.62 8.47 18.93
N ALA A 197 3.26 8.15 17.80
CA ALA A 197 2.83 8.60 16.48
C ALA A 197 1.45 8.04 16.12
N HIS A 198 1.19 6.75 16.37
CA HIS A 198 -0.13 6.14 16.14
C HIS A 198 -1.19 6.73 17.10
N ALA A 199 -0.87 6.94 18.37
CA ALA A 199 -1.78 7.59 19.31
C ALA A 199 -2.17 9.00 18.85
N LEU A 200 -1.21 9.75 18.30
CA LEU A 200 -1.43 11.08 17.73
C LEU A 200 -2.40 11.05 16.56
N VAL A 201 -2.18 10.17 15.56
CA VAL A 201 -3.05 10.10 14.37
C VAL A 201 -4.44 9.52 14.67
N LYS A 202 -4.59 8.73 15.73
CA LYS A 202 -5.91 8.26 16.20
C LYS A 202 -6.70 9.35 16.92
N THR A 203 -6.07 10.45 17.36
CA THR A 203 -6.76 11.56 18.02
C THR A 203 -7.50 12.40 16.97
N PRO A 204 -8.85 12.56 17.08
CA PRO A 204 -9.63 13.38 16.17
C PRO A 204 -9.11 14.81 16.09
N LEU A 205 -9.21 15.43 14.92
CA LEU A 205 -8.66 16.74 14.53
C LEU A 205 -7.13 16.80 14.46
N VAL A 206 -6.43 16.10 15.35
CA VAL A 206 -4.95 16.10 15.34
C VAL A 206 -4.44 15.27 14.17
N GLY A 207 -4.99 14.07 13.97
CA GLY A 207 -4.65 13.21 12.83
C GLY A 207 -4.92 13.92 11.50
N GLU A 208 -6.10 14.52 11.33
CA GLU A 208 -6.48 15.28 10.14
C GLU A 208 -5.55 16.48 9.90
N LEU A 209 -5.19 17.20 10.95
CA LEU A 209 -4.26 18.33 10.84
C LEU A 209 -2.88 17.88 10.38
N VAL A 210 -2.33 16.85 11.00
CA VAL A 210 -0.94 16.41 10.76
C VAL A 210 -0.80 15.69 9.43
N VAL A 211 -1.73 14.81 9.07
CA VAL A 211 -1.61 13.93 7.90
C VAL A 211 -2.26 14.54 6.66
N GLU A 212 -3.40 15.20 6.80
CA GLU A 212 -4.16 15.72 5.67
C GLU A 212 -3.88 17.21 5.42
N ALA A 213 -4.11 18.07 6.40
CA ALA A 213 -3.95 19.52 6.22
C ALA A 213 -2.48 19.96 6.06
N LEU A 214 -1.55 19.22 6.67
CA LEU A 214 -0.10 19.42 6.54
C LEU A 214 0.54 18.31 5.69
N SER A 215 -0.16 17.80 4.67
CA SER A 215 0.27 16.65 3.87
C SER A 215 1.69 16.82 3.31
N SER A 216 2.05 17.97 2.77
CA SER A 216 3.38 18.22 2.24
C SER A 216 4.48 18.07 3.30
N VAL A 217 4.23 18.52 4.54
CA VAL A 217 5.15 18.32 5.68
C VAL A 217 5.20 16.85 6.07
N PHE A 218 4.05 16.18 6.14
CA PHE A 218 3.95 14.76 6.45
C PHE A 218 4.77 13.94 5.45
N PHE A 219 4.57 14.13 4.15
CA PHE A 219 5.30 13.40 3.12
C PHE A 219 6.80 13.69 3.15
N THR A 220 7.23 14.94 3.37
CA THR A 220 8.66 15.27 3.53
C THR A 220 9.33 14.49 4.68
N ARG A 221 8.55 14.13 5.71
CA ARG A 221 9.05 13.32 6.84
C ARG A 221 9.21 11.83 6.52
N LEU A 222 8.64 11.33 5.42
CA LEU A 222 8.80 9.92 5.05
C LEU A 222 10.25 9.54 4.75
N ALA A 223 11.10 10.48 4.32
CA ALA A 223 12.52 10.21 4.18
C ALA A 223 13.20 9.83 5.50
N GLN A 224 12.64 10.24 6.64
CA GLN A 224 13.21 9.97 7.97
C GLN A 224 12.95 8.53 8.46
N VAL A 225 12.08 7.77 7.78
CA VAL A 225 11.85 6.35 8.09
C VAL A 225 12.70 5.41 7.23
N GLN A 226 13.58 5.98 6.38
CA GLN A 226 14.53 5.25 5.55
C GLN A 226 15.84 5.01 6.27
N GLY A 227 16.56 3.95 5.88
CA GLY A 227 17.95 3.71 6.28
C GLY A 227 18.87 4.76 5.67
N ASP A 228 18.66 5.07 4.39
CA ASP A 228 19.24 6.21 3.69
C ASP A 228 18.16 7.22 3.29
N PRO A 229 18.01 8.36 3.97
CA PRO A 229 17.06 9.39 3.62
C PRO A 229 17.19 9.93 2.19
N ALA A 230 18.38 9.82 1.56
CA ALA A 230 18.59 10.27 0.19
C ALA A 230 17.90 9.34 -0.85
N SER A 231 17.47 8.14 -0.45
CA SER A 231 16.70 7.21 -1.31
C SER A 231 15.33 7.75 -1.71
N MET A 232 14.79 8.71 -0.93
CA MET A 232 13.48 9.34 -1.15
C MET A 232 13.61 10.85 -1.34
N PRO A 233 14.21 11.32 -2.45
CA PRO A 233 14.28 12.75 -2.77
C PRO A 233 12.90 13.32 -3.10
N PRO A 234 12.73 14.66 -3.19
CA PRO A 234 11.43 15.30 -3.39
C PRO A 234 10.63 14.78 -4.59
N GLU A 235 11.27 14.44 -5.70
CA GLU A 235 10.65 13.88 -6.90
C GLU A 235 10.05 12.49 -6.66
N VAL A 236 10.64 11.67 -5.79
CA VAL A 236 10.09 10.39 -5.37
C VAL A 236 8.90 10.60 -4.42
N MET A 237 9.00 11.56 -3.49
CA MET A 237 7.88 11.93 -2.63
C MET A 237 6.66 12.40 -3.43
N ASP A 238 6.88 13.11 -4.53
CA ASP A 238 5.84 13.62 -5.40
C ASP A 238 5.03 12.49 -6.06
N LEU A 239 5.62 11.30 -6.30
CA LEU A 239 4.91 10.13 -6.81
C LEU A 239 3.77 9.68 -5.89
N TYR A 240 3.89 9.92 -4.59
CA TYR A 240 2.93 9.48 -3.58
C TYR A 240 2.02 10.62 -3.13
N ARG A 241 2.56 11.83 -2.97
CA ARG A 241 1.86 13.00 -2.46
C ARG A 241 0.92 13.62 -3.48
N ARG A 242 1.44 13.90 -4.70
CA ARG A 242 0.69 14.66 -5.71
C ARG A 242 -0.64 14.02 -6.13
N PRO A 243 -0.75 12.70 -6.35
CA PRO A 243 -2.05 12.11 -6.68
C PRO A 243 -3.14 12.34 -5.62
N LEU A 244 -2.76 12.48 -4.36
CA LEU A 244 -3.69 12.77 -3.27
C LEU A 244 -4.08 14.25 -3.26
N GLU A 245 -3.10 15.15 -3.35
CA GLU A 245 -3.32 16.60 -3.36
C GLU A 245 -4.09 17.04 -4.62
N ASP A 246 -3.69 16.57 -5.80
CA ASP A 246 -4.32 16.92 -7.08
C ASP A 246 -5.78 16.42 -7.14
N SER A 247 -6.11 15.32 -6.46
CA SER A 247 -7.49 14.82 -6.37
C SER A 247 -8.36 15.61 -5.39
N GLY A 248 -7.76 16.34 -4.45
CA GLY A 248 -8.49 17.01 -3.36
C GLY A 248 -9.06 16.06 -2.30
N ASN A 249 -8.72 14.77 -2.33
CA ASN A 249 -9.11 13.78 -1.34
C ASN A 249 -7.91 12.93 -0.89
N GLY A 250 -7.26 13.32 0.21
CA GLY A 250 -6.12 12.64 0.84
C GLY A 250 -6.50 11.75 2.02
N LYS A 251 -7.78 11.37 2.17
CA LYS A 251 -8.31 10.65 3.35
C LYS A 251 -7.67 9.27 3.59
N ALA A 252 -7.25 8.60 2.53
CA ALA A 252 -6.73 7.23 2.60
C ALA A 252 -5.54 7.09 3.56
N THR A 253 -4.58 8.00 3.51
CA THR A 253 -3.37 7.93 4.33
C THR A 253 -3.70 7.83 5.83
N LEU A 254 -4.54 8.75 6.33
CA LEU A 254 -4.95 8.75 7.73
C LEU A 254 -5.87 7.56 8.06
N ALA A 255 -6.80 7.23 7.18
CA ALA A 255 -7.72 6.12 7.37
C ALA A 255 -6.97 4.78 7.51
N LEU A 256 -5.98 4.51 6.65
CA LEU A 256 -5.14 3.33 6.74
C LEU A 256 -4.31 3.29 8.04
N MET A 257 -3.78 4.43 8.50
CA MET A 257 -3.10 4.49 9.80
C MET A 257 -4.05 4.14 10.95
N ARG A 258 -5.31 4.56 10.86
CA ARG A 258 -6.37 4.26 11.85
C ARG A 258 -6.85 2.82 11.81
N MET A 259 -6.64 2.10 10.70
CA MET A 259 -6.95 0.67 10.59
C MET A 259 -5.97 -0.24 11.34
N VAL A 260 -4.82 0.28 11.82
CA VAL A 260 -3.88 -0.50 12.64
C VAL A 260 -4.56 -0.91 13.94
N ALA A 261 -4.68 -2.22 14.13
CA ALA A 261 -5.36 -2.79 15.29
C ALA A 261 -4.52 -2.62 16.56
N ASP A 262 -5.13 -2.06 17.61
CA ASP A 262 -4.55 -1.86 18.94
C ASP A 262 -5.17 -2.78 20.00
N GLY A 263 -6.02 -3.71 19.57
CA GLY A 263 -6.63 -4.69 20.47
C GLY A 263 -7.50 -5.69 19.71
N PRO A 264 -7.96 -6.73 20.41
CA PRO A 264 -8.76 -7.81 19.83
C PRO A 264 -10.14 -7.36 19.32
N ASP A 265 -10.65 -6.25 19.83
CA ASP A 265 -11.97 -5.68 19.49
C ASP A 265 -11.89 -4.64 18.36
N HIS A 266 -10.69 -4.33 17.85
CA HIS A 266 -10.52 -3.42 16.72
C HIS A 266 -11.20 -3.95 15.46
N ALA A 267 -11.81 -3.07 14.64
CA ALA A 267 -12.55 -3.46 13.44
C ALA A 267 -11.74 -4.32 12.45
N SER A 268 -10.43 -4.11 12.36
CA SER A 268 -9.53 -4.92 11.50
C SER A 268 -9.19 -6.30 12.09
N ALA A 269 -9.39 -6.54 13.39
CA ALA A 269 -8.89 -7.75 14.04
C ALA A 269 -9.52 -9.07 13.51
N PRO A 270 -10.82 -9.14 13.14
CA PRO A 270 -11.38 -10.34 12.53
C PRO A 270 -10.68 -10.73 11.23
N SER A 271 -10.45 -9.77 10.33
CA SER A 271 -9.78 -10.00 9.04
C SER A 271 -8.32 -10.38 9.22
N LEU A 272 -7.62 -9.75 10.17
CA LEU A 272 -6.24 -10.13 10.52
C LEU A 272 -6.18 -11.60 11.00
N ARG A 273 -7.13 -12.05 11.85
CA ARG A 273 -7.21 -13.45 12.28
C ARG A 273 -7.45 -14.42 11.11
N ASN A 274 -8.23 -14.00 10.12
CA ASN A 274 -8.47 -14.82 8.92
C ASN A 274 -7.19 -14.94 8.08
N ILE A 275 -6.46 -13.83 7.92
CA ILE A 275 -5.18 -13.81 7.19
C ILE A 275 -4.14 -14.66 7.91
N GLU A 276 -4.00 -14.51 9.24
CA GLU A 276 -3.08 -15.31 10.04
C GLU A 276 -3.33 -16.81 9.84
N ARG A 277 -4.59 -17.27 9.96
CA ARG A 277 -4.98 -18.66 9.72
C ARG A 277 -4.72 -19.12 8.27
N TYR A 278 -4.94 -18.26 7.30
CA TYR A 278 -4.63 -18.56 5.91
C TYR A 278 -3.12 -18.79 5.73
N VAL A 279 -2.30 -17.90 6.28
CA VAL A 279 -0.83 -17.99 6.18
C VAL A 279 -0.29 -19.24 6.93
N GLU A 280 -0.81 -19.54 8.11
CA GLU A 280 -0.45 -20.75 8.88
C GLU A 280 -0.74 -22.06 8.11
N GLY A 281 -1.69 -22.03 7.20
CA GLY A 281 -2.06 -23.19 6.35
C GLY A 281 -1.29 -23.28 5.02
N LEU A 282 -0.37 -22.35 4.73
CA LEU A 282 0.36 -22.33 3.46
C LEU A 282 1.55 -23.29 3.49
N ASP A 283 1.66 -24.09 2.42
CA ASP A 283 2.85 -24.89 2.10
C ASP A 283 3.43 -24.42 0.76
N ILE A 284 4.09 -23.27 0.80
CA ILE A 284 4.68 -22.61 -0.37
C ILE A 284 6.09 -22.12 -0.06
N PRO A 285 6.97 -22.00 -1.07
CA PRO A 285 8.24 -21.32 -0.90
C PRO A 285 8.04 -19.85 -0.51
N ALA A 286 8.75 -19.40 0.53
CA ALA A 286 8.75 -18.02 0.96
C ALA A 286 10.15 -17.54 1.29
N GLU A 287 10.39 -16.23 1.18
CA GLU A 287 11.57 -15.53 1.67
C GLU A 287 11.16 -14.26 2.41
N LEU A 288 11.93 -13.90 3.45
CA LEU A 288 11.76 -12.65 4.17
C LEU A 288 12.92 -11.71 3.78
N VAL A 289 12.61 -10.52 3.28
CA VAL A 289 13.59 -9.45 3.07
C VAL A 289 13.25 -8.32 4.02
N TRP A 290 14.17 -8.01 4.94
CA TRP A 290 13.82 -7.15 6.07
C TRP A 290 14.75 -5.96 6.22
N GLY A 291 14.19 -4.74 6.26
CA GLY A 291 14.89 -3.50 6.55
C GLY A 291 15.02 -3.32 8.07
N MET A 292 16.22 -3.46 8.58
CA MET A 292 16.49 -3.41 10.02
C MET A 292 16.51 -1.98 10.58
N ASN A 293 16.67 -0.98 9.71
CA ASN A 293 16.60 0.44 10.09
C ASN A 293 15.18 1.02 10.00
N ASP A 294 14.17 0.19 9.70
CA ASP A 294 12.76 0.60 9.72
C ASP A 294 12.28 0.90 11.15
N PRO A 295 11.99 2.16 11.52
CA PRO A 295 11.56 2.50 12.87
C PRO A 295 10.13 2.02 13.19
N ILE A 296 9.38 1.56 12.16
CA ILE A 296 7.96 1.18 12.27
C ILE A 296 7.83 -0.33 12.45
N LEU A 297 8.44 -1.11 11.55
CA LEU A 297 8.18 -2.55 11.42
C LEU A 297 9.41 -3.46 11.60
N ALA A 298 10.63 -2.93 11.78
CA ALA A 298 11.82 -3.78 11.95
C ALA A 298 11.63 -4.84 13.06
N LYS A 299 11.00 -4.44 14.17
CA LYS A 299 10.75 -5.32 15.33
C LYS A 299 9.73 -6.44 15.06
N GLY A 300 9.03 -6.41 13.92
CA GLY A 300 8.08 -7.43 13.50
C GLY A 300 8.73 -8.72 12.96
N LEU A 301 10.02 -8.69 12.62
CA LEU A 301 10.72 -9.82 12.03
C LEU A 301 10.53 -11.16 12.79
N PRO A 302 10.69 -11.24 14.12
CA PRO A 302 10.50 -12.52 14.83
C PRO A 302 9.09 -13.10 14.69
N VAL A 303 8.07 -12.25 14.59
CA VAL A 303 6.69 -12.70 14.36
C VAL A 303 6.54 -13.30 12.96
N MET A 304 7.11 -12.67 11.95
CA MET A 304 7.09 -13.18 10.57
C MET A 304 7.89 -14.48 10.43
N GLN A 305 9.03 -14.60 11.10
CA GLN A 305 9.79 -15.85 11.17
C GLN A 305 8.98 -16.99 11.80
N GLY A 306 8.16 -16.68 12.81
CA GLY A 306 7.22 -17.64 13.40
C GLY A 306 6.14 -18.11 12.44
N LEU A 307 5.65 -17.23 11.57
CA LEU A 307 4.63 -17.57 10.56
C LEU A 307 5.22 -18.24 9.31
N PHE A 308 6.47 -17.97 8.98
CA PHE A 308 7.22 -18.55 7.86
C PHE A 308 8.49 -19.24 8.34
N PRO A 309 8.43 -20.30 9.15
CA PRO A 309 9.60 -20.87 9.85
C PRO A 309 10.64 -21.47 8.91
N ALA A 310 10.28 -21.86 7.69
CA ALA A 310 11.18 -22.38 6.68
C ALA A 310 11.74 -21.30 5.72
N ALA A 311 11.28 -20.05 5.84
CA ALA A 311 11.71 -18.99 4.95
C ALA A 311 13.12 -18.48 5.30
N PRO A 312 14.05 -18.45 4.34
CA PRO A 312 15.29 -17.70 4.51
C PRO A 312 15.01 -16.22 4.79
N VAL A 313 15.88 -15.61 5.61
CA VAL A 313 15.81 -14.19 5.94
C VAL A 313 17.00 -13.48 5.35
N THR A 314 16.76 -12.39 4.64
CA THR A 314 17.75 -11.43 4.20
C THR A 314 17.54 -10.13 4.98
N GLU A 315 18.37 -9.89 5.99
CA GLU A 315 18.42 -8.63 6.71
C GLU A 315 19.20 -7.59 5.91
N THR A 316 18.69 -6.36 5.86
CA THR A 316 19.31 -5.24 5.15
C THR A 316 19.36 -4.01 6.05
N GLU A 317 20.21 -3.04 5.72
CA GLU A 317 20.24 -1.74 6.41
C GLU A 317 19.16 -0.76 5.92
N ALA A 318 18.26 -1.21 5.05
CA ALA A 318 17.16 -0.39 4.55
C ALA A 318 16.17 -0.01 5.67
N GLY A 319 15.45 1.08 5.45
CA GLY A 319 14.35 1.52 6.29
C GLY A 319 13.01 0.95 5.85
N HIS A 320 11.96 1.76 5.99
CA HIS A 320 10.58 1.32 5.79
C HIS A 320 10.23 1.00 4.33
N PHE A 321 10.65 1.83 3.39
CA PHE A 321 10.38 1.62 1.95
C PHE A 321 11.60 0.98 1.27
N LEU A 322 11.84 -0.30 1.59
CA LEU A 322 13.00 -1.09 1.11
C LEU A 322 13.15 -1.05 -0.41
N GLN A 323 12.03 -0.93 -1.13
CA GLN A 323 11.98 -0.92 -2.59
C GLN A 323 12.76 0.25 -3.20
N GLU A 324 12.93 1.34 -2.45
CA GLU A 324 13.71 2.50 -2.86
C GLU A 324 15.22 2.33 -2.59
N GLU A 325 15.60 1.48 -1.61
CA GLU A 325 16.97 1.35 -1.12
C GLU A 325 17.68 0.08 -1.62
N VAL A 326 16.97 -1.06 -1.67
CA VAL A 326 17.55 -2.37 -1.98
C VAL A 326 16.75 -3.14 -3.05
N PRO A 327 16.37 -2.50 -4.17
CA PRO A 327 15.50 -3.12 -5.18
C PRO A 327 16.09 -4.39 -5.80
N GLU A 328 17.42 -4.45 -6.00
CA GLU A 328 18.10 -5.62 -6.58
C GLU A 328 18.06 -6.82 -5.62
N THR A 329 18.18 -6.57 -4.31
CA THR A 329 18.06 -7.62 -3.28
C THR A 329 16.68 -8.23 -3.26
N ILE A 330 15.65 -7.39 -3.37
CA ILE A 330 14.24 -7.81 -3.45
C ILE A 330 14.01 -8.60 -4.75
N ALA A 331 14.46 -8.07 -5.89
CA ALA A 331 14.33 -8.74 -7.19
C ALA A 331 15.00 -10.12 -7.19
N ALA A 332 16.19 -10.25 -6.61
CA ALA A 332 16.89 -11.53 -6.48
C ALA A 332 16.10 -12.53 -5.64
N ALA A 333 15.47 -12.11 -4.53
CA ALA A 333 14.59 -12.96 -3.72
C ALA A 333 13.37 -13.41 -4.55
N VAL A 334 12.74 -12.50 -5.28
CA VAL A 334 11.59 -12.79 -6.16
C VAL A 334 11.96 -13.83 -7.21
N VAL A 335 13.11 -13.69 -7.88
CA VAL A 335 13.57 -14.68 -8.87
C VAL A 335 13.75 -16.06 -8.27
N ARG A 336 14.38 -16.17 -7.08
CA ARG A 336 14.53 -17.46 -6.39
C ARG A 336 13.18 -18.09 -6.03
N ILE A 337 12.20 -17.29 -5.62
CA ILE A 337 10.85 -17.78 -5.30
C ILE A 337 10.12 -18.22 -6.57
N VAL A 338 10.20 -17.48 -7.67
CA VAL A 338 9.63 -17.88 -8.97
C VAL A 338 10.21 -19.22 -9.42
N GLU A 339 11.54 -19.40 -9.35
CA GLU A 339 12.19 -20.65 -9.73
C GLU A 339 11.76 -21.85 -8.88
N ARG A 340 11.44 -21.62 -7.59
CA ARG A 340 10.91 -22.67 -6.70
C ARG A 340 9.43 -22.95 -6.99
N ALA A 341 8.63 -21.91 -7.19
CA ALA A 341 7.19 -22.02 -7.49
C ALA A 341 6.93 -22.78 -8.79
N GLN A 342 7.76 -22.61 -9.82
CA GLN A 342 7.65 -23.32 -11.09
C GLN A 342 8.07 -24.81 -11.05
N LYS A 343 8.70 -25.27 -9.94
CA LYS A 343 9.12 -26.67 -9.76
C LYS A 343 8.10 -27.51 -8.96
N ASN A 344 7.17 -26.84 -8.29
CA ASN A 344 6.11 -27.45 -7.48
C ASN A 344 4.78 -27.49 -8.24
#